data_31776435ff33578ff8874cedf5582b93
#
_entry.id   31776435ff33578ff8874cedf5582b93
#
_cell.length_a   1.000
_cell.length_b   1.000
_cell.length_c   1.000
_cell.angle_alpha   90.00
_cell.angle_beta   90.00
_cell.angle_gamma   90.00
#
_symmetry.space_group_name_H-M   'P 1'
#
loop_
_entity.id
_entity.type
_entity.pdbx_description
1 polymer ?
#
loop_
_entity_poly.entity_id
_entity_poly.type
_entity_poly.pdbx_seq_one_letter_code
_entity_poly.pdbx_strand_id
1 'polypeptide(L)'
;MKSALAVAVSLAASVAPLAAAEPTPSAKSVEFADAAVREPHTEVLVLGTAHLSALPEGTEAALFDPLLDKLAVWKPELIAIEAIDGAQCDYLRAFAFAYEGTADAYCFDAGPARRALGLDQAGAEKAIAELLVEPREERTPAERRHLAALFLAAGDRTSAMVQWLRLPEAERHADAMLTEELAAALAPRKRLNENIVIAAALAARLGLERVHPVDDHTGDRAMGAAGENYGEVMSGIWDNAWAAEARASGEAWNARFADEPTPQDALEYYRAMNDPAAAERTVRGDFAAAAADDSPDKVGRRYLAYWETRNLRMVANIREAAGPTPGIRVLAVVGASHKPYYERYLGMLSEVRLADATAVLR
;
A
#
# COMPACT_ATOMS: atom_id res chain seq x y z
N MET A 1 -54.12 9.33 46.14
CA MET A 1 -53.06 9.71 45.16
C MET A 1 -51.79 9.08 45.61
N LYS A 2 -51.34 7.99 44.95
CA LYS A 2 -50.07 7.30 45.22
C LYS A 2 -49.25 7.36 43.91
N SER A 3 -48.22 8.19 43.93
CA SER A 3 -47.24 8.28 42.80
C SER A 3 -46.29 7.08 42.83
N ALA A 4 -46.28 6.31 41.78
CA ALA A 4 -45.29 5.25 41.57
C ALA A 4 -44.08 5.83 40.82
N LEU A 5 -42.94 5.76 41.48
CA LEU A 5 -41.64 6.14 40.91
C LEU A 5 -41.12 4.92 40.14
N ALA A 6 -41.01 5.01 38.82
CA ALA A 6 -40.39 3.99 38.00
C ALA A 6 -38.85 4.25 37.98
N VAL A 7 -38.09 3.33 38.53
CA VAL A 7 -36.64 3.32 38.46
C VAL A 7 -36.25 2.58 37.17
N ALA A 8 -35.71 3.30 36.17
CA ALA A 8 -35.13 2.73 35.00
C ALA A 8 -33.71 2.23 35.35
N VAL A 9 -33.54 0.91 35.39
CA VAL A 9 -32.23 0.28 35.50
C VAL A 9 -31.60 0.16 34.10
N SER A 10 -30.67 1.04 33.77
CA SER A 10 -29.85 0.90 32.57
C SER A 10 -28.82 -0.24 32.76
N LEU A 11 -29.06 -1.37 32.12
CA LEU A 11 -28.02 -2.40 31.98
C LEU A 11 -27.01 -1.92 30.95
N ALA A 12 -25.90 -1.37 31.39
CA ALA A 12 -24.70 -1.24 30.56
C ALA A 12 -24.08 -2.63 30.40
N ALA A 13 -24.27 -3.26 29.25
CA ALA A 13 -23.56 -4.47 28.87
C ALA A 13 -22.09 -4.09 28.66
N SER A 14 -21.24 -4.38 29.63
CA SER A 14 -19.79 -4.31 29.46
C SER A 14 -19.37 -5.43 28.51
N VAL A 15 -19.05 -5.08 27.25
CA VAL A 15 -18.36 -5.98 26.33
C VAL A 15 -16.94 -6.11 26.87
N ALA A 16 -16.64 -7.19 27.57
CA ALA A 16 -15.27 -7.53 27.91
C ALA A 16 -14.47 -7.75 26.61
N PRO A 17 -13.24 -7.20 26.48
CA PRO A 17 -12.43 -7.48 25.32
C PRO A 17 -12.21 -9.00 25.26
N LEU A 18 -12.54 -9.62 24.12
CA LEU A 18 -12.16 -10.99 23.84
C LEU A 18 -10.63 -11.05 23.93
N ALA A 19 -10.10 -11.73 24.94
CA ALA A 19 -8.69 -12.02 24.98
C ALA A 19 -8.34 -12.81 23.73
N ALA A 20 -7.26 -12.42 23.03
CA ALA A 20 -6.74 -13.21 21.92
C ALA A 20 -6.56 -14.66 22.41
N ALA A 21 -7.04 -15.63 21.64
CA ALA A 21 -6.88 -17.04 22.01
C ALA A 21 -5.38 -17.34 22.19
N GLU A 22 -5.03 -17.98 23.28
CA GLU A 22 -3.65 -18.44 23.53
C GLU A 22 -3.20 -19.31 22.33
N PRO A 23 -1.97 -19.12 21.82
CA PRO A 23 -1.47 -19.93 20.73
C PRO A 23 -1.41 -21.41 21.13
N THR A 24 -1.75 -22.29 20.20
CA THR A 24 -1.68 -23.73 20.43
C THR A 24 -0.24 -24.16 20.73
N PRO A 25 -0.02 -25.29 21.44
CA PRO A 25 1.34 -25.78 21.73
C PRO A 25 2.24 -25.95 20.50
N SER A 26 1.67 -26.37 19.35
CA SER A 26 2.42 -26.50 18.11
C SER A 26 2.76 -25.14 17.48
N ALA A 27 1.87 -24.14 17.61
CA ALA A 27 2.17 -22.77 17.13
C ALA A 27 3.31 -22.14 17.96
N LYS A 28 3.39 -22.43 19.26
CA LYS A 28 4.51 -21.98 20.12
C LYS A 28 5.87 -22.54 19.67
N SER A 29 5.90 -23.64 18.95
CA SER A 29 7.17 -24.21 18.47
C SER A 29 7.89 -23.34 17.42
N VAL A 30 7.18 -22.38 16.78
CA VAL A 30 7.80 -21.39 15.88
C VAL A 30 8.77 -20.47 16.63
N GLU A 31 8.57 -20.25 17.94
CA GLU A 31 9.48 -19.48 18.80
C GLU A 31 10.93 -19.99 18.78
N PHE A 32 11.13 -21.28 18.47
CA PHE A 32 12.49 -21.82 18.27
C PHE A 32 13.16 -21.28 17.01
N ALA A 33 12.38 -21.00 15.95
CA ALA A 33 12.91 -20.33 14.75
C ALA A 33 13.20 -18.86 15.05
N ASP A 34 12.30 -18.17 15.77
CA ASP A 34 12.49 -16.78 16.19
C ASP A 34 13.78 -16.59 16.99
N ALA A 35 14.02 -17.49 17.96
CA ALA A 35 15.21 -17.47 18.79
C ALA A 35 16.50 -17.86 18.05
N ALA A 36 16.40 -18.52 16.90
CA ALA A 36 17.54 -18.96 16.11
C ALA A 36 17.99 -17.95 15.07
N VAL A 37 17.17 -16.94 14.75
CA VAL A 37 17.50 -15.90 13.77
C VAL A 37 18.68 -15.06 14.29
N ARG A 38 19.67 -14.86 13.43
CA ARG A 38 20.86 -14.05 13.72
C ARG A 38 20.71 -12.64 13.14
N GLU A 39 21.28 -11.67 13.84
CA GLU A 39 21.36 -10.29 13.35
C GLU A 39 22.23 -10.17 12.07
N PRO A 40 21.94 -9.22 11.18
CA PRO A 40 20.82 -8.28 11.28
C PRO A 40 19.48 -8.89 10.87
N HIS A 41 18.39 -8.48 11.53
CA HIS A 41 17.02 -8.78 11.10
C HIS A 41 16.61 -7.84 9.96
N THR A 42 15.68 -8.30 9.11
CA THR A 42 15.00 -7.42 8.14
C THR A 42 14.12 -6.43 8.90
N GLU A 43 14.42 -5.14 8.79
CA GLU A 43 13.60 -4.08 9.39
C GLU A 43 12.55 -3.61 8.40
N VAL A 44 11.27 -3.62 8.80
CA VAL A 44 10.17 -3.14 7.96
C VAL A 44 9.52 -1.91 8.57
N LEU A 45 9.56 -0.81 7.85
CA LEU A 45 8.80 0.40 8.15
C LEU A 45 7.51 0.39 7.33
N VAL A 46 6.36 0.35 7.98
CA VAL A 46 5.07 0.50 7.33
C VAL A 46 4.63 1.94 7.39
N LEU A 47 4.66 2.61 6.24
CA LEU A 47 4.20 3.98 6.08
C LEU A 47 2.76 3.97 5.57
N GLY A 48 1.82 4.28 6.46
CA GLY A 48 0.43 4.52 6.06
C GLY A 48 0.31 5.83 5.28
N THR A 49 -0.42 5.80 4.17
CA THR A 49 -0.67 6.96 3.32
C THR A 49 -2.17 7.11 3.02
N ALA A 50 -2.62 8.34 2.76
CA ALA A 50 -3.87 8.54 2.06
C ALA A 50 -3.64 8.38 0.55
N HIS A 51 -4.69 8.13 -0.20
CA HIS A 51 -4.62 8.28 -1.64
C HIS A 51 -4.44 9.76 -1.98
N LEU A 52 -3.22 10.14 -2.35
CA LEU A 52 -2.88 11.55 -2.64
C LEU A 52 -3.70 12.12 -3.80
N SER A 53 -4.32 11.27 -4.61
CA SER A 53 -5.28 11.68 -5.64
C SER A 53 -6.56 12.33 -5.08
N ALA A 54 -6.84 12.17 -3.79
CA ALA A 54 -7.94 12.82 -3.08
C ALA A 54 -7.62 14.26 -2.65
N LEU A 55 -6.35 14.65 -2.64
CA LEU A 55 -5.95 16.03 -2.37
C LEU A 55 -6.43 16.99 -3.46
N PRO A 56 -6.55 18.30 -3.17
CA PRO A 56 -6.94 19.30 -4.15
C PRO A 56 -6.09 19.22 -5.43
N GLU A 57 -6.72 19.44 -6.59
CA GLU A 57 -6.00 19.50 -7.86
C GLU A 57 -5.01 20.67 -7.86
N GLY A 58 -3.79 20.43 -8.29
CA GLY A 58 -2.72 21.43 -8.25
C GLY A 58 -1.85 21.36 -6.99
N THR A 59 -2.13 20.47 -6.05
CA THR A 59 -1.20 20.19 -4.94
C THR A 59 0.17 19.80 -5.51
N GLU A 60 1.22 20.49 -5.07
CA GLU A 60 2.57 20.29 -5.59
C GLU A 60 3.28 19.12 -4.92
N ALA A 61 3.98 18.29 -5.71
CA ALA A 61 4.74 17.14 -5.20
C ALA A 61 5.87 17.56 -4.23
N ALA A 62 6.45 18.75 -4.41
CA ALA A 62 7.50 19.30 -3.56
C ALA A 62 7.08 19.50 -2.09
N LEU A 63 5.77 19.58 -1.81
CA LEU A 63 5.26 19.62 -0.43
C LEU A 63 5.69 18.40 0.40
N PHE A 64 5.95 17.28 -0.25
CA PHE A 64 6.34 16.03 0.42
C PHE A 64 7.87 15.88 0.58
N ASP A 65 8.68 16.87 0.17
CA ASP A 65 10.14 16.80 0.30
C ASP A 65 10.63 16.56 1.74
N PRO A 66 10.09 17.21 2.80
CA PRO A 66 10.50 16.90 4.17
C PRO A 66 10.20 15.47 4.61
N LEU A 67 9.11 14.87 4.10
CA LEU A 67 8.81 13.45 4.32
C LEU A 67 9.87 12.57 3.65
N LEU A 68 10.20 12.87 2.39
CA LEU A 68 11.23 12.15 1.65
C LEU A 68 12.60 12.26 2.32
N ASP A 69 12.94 13.41 2.89
CA ASP A 69 14.19 13.62 3.63
C ASP A 69 14.27 12.73 4.87
N LYS A 70 13.18 12.62 5.65
CA LYS A 70 13.10 11.72 6.80
C LYS A 70 13.28 10.25 6.39
N LEU A 71 12.56 9.83 5.35
CA LEU A 71 12.62 8.47 4.83
C LEU A 71 14.01 8.17 4.22
N ALA A 72 14.64 9.12 3.56
CA ALA A 72 15.98 8.98 3.02
C ALA A 72 17.05 8.82 4.10
N VAL A 73 16.90 9.51 5.26
CA VAL A 73 17.76 9.31 6.44
C VAL A 73 17.61 7.89 6.99
N TRP A 74 16.40 7.34 7.05
CA TRP A 74 16.17 5.95 7.43
C TRP A 74 16.76 4.96 6.43
N LYS A 75 16.89 5.36 5.15
CA LYS A 75 17.62 4.67 4.08
C LYS A 75 17.09 3.26 3.80
N PRO A 76 15.86 3.08 3.31
CA PRO A 76 15.37 1.78 2.86
C PRO A 76 16.19 1.27 1.66
N GLU A 77 16.39 -0.05 1.61
CA GLU A 77 17.07 -0.76 0.54
C GLU A 77 16.09 -1.45 -0.41
N LEU A 78 14.83 -1.61 0.03
CA LEU A 78 13.69 -2.08 -0.75
C LEU A 78 12.48 -1.22 -0.43
N ILE A 79 11.71 -0.85 -1.45
CA ILE A 79 10.44 -0.13 -1.30
C ILE A 79 9.32 -0.97 -1.90
N ALA A 80 8.38 -1.40 -1.05
CA ALA A 80 7.15 -2.09 -1.43
C ALA A 80 6.00 -1.08 -1.55
N ILE A 81 5.13 -1.25 -2.54
CA ILE A 81 4.03 -0.32 -2.84
C ILE A 81 2.71 -1.04 -3.03
N GLU A 82 1.61 -0.37 -2.69
CA GLU A 82 0.25 -0.79 -3.01
C GLU A 82 -0.02 -0.58 -4.50
N ALA A 83 0.41 -1.54 -5.30
CA ALA A 83 0.14 -1.65 -6.71
C ALA A 83 0.15 -3.13 -7.11
N ILE A 84 -0.66 -3.49 -8.11
CA ILE A 84 -0.72 -4.85 -8.65
C ILE A 84 0.42 -5.02 -9.65
N ASP A 85 1.13 -6.15 -9.60
CA ASP A 85 2.12 -6.49 -10.61
C ASP A 85 1.49 -6.88 -11.96
N GLY A 86 2.30 -6.85 -13.02
CA GLY A 86 1.79 -7.12 -14.36
C GLY A 86 1.36 -8.57 -14.59
N ALA A 87 1.98 -9.55 -13.92
CA ALA A 87 1.62 -10.96 -14.04
C ALA A 87 0.24 -11.20 -13.41
N GLN A 88 -0.02 -10.62 -12.26
CA GLN A 88 -1.34 -10.66 -11.64
C GLN A 88 -2.37 -9.91 -12.48
N CYS A 89 -2.02 -8.78 -13.08
CA CYS A 89 -2.89 -8.06 -14.01
C CYS A 89 -3.30 -8.91 -15.21
N ASP A 90 -2.38 -9.68 -15.78
CA ASP A 90 -2.72 -10.62 -16.86
C ASP A 90 -3.59 -11.77 -16.35
N TYR A 91 -3.33 -12.26 -15.12
CA TYR A 91 -4.21 -13.23 -14.47
C TYR A 91 -5.64 -12.70 -14.29
N LEU A 92 -5.80 -11.49 -13.74
CA LEU A 92 -7.10 -10.87 -13.50
C LEU A 92 -7.88 -10.68 -14.80
N ARG A 93 -7.22 -10.30 -15.91
CA ARG A 93 -7.83 -10.21 -17.24
C ARG A 93 -8.26 -11.58 -17.78
N ALA A 94 -7.41 -12.59 -17.62
CA ALA A 94 -7.72 -13.95 -18.05
C ALA A 94 -8.90 -14.56 -17.28
N PHE A 95 -9.09 -14.18 -16.03
CA PHE A 95 -10.17 -14.63 -15.15
C PHE A 95 -11.21 -13.54 -14.87
N ALA A 96 -11.46 -12.67 -15.83
CA ALA A 96 -12.40 -11.54 -15.70
C ALA A 96 -13.80 -11.95 -15.22
N PHE A 97 -14.26 -13.17 -15.53
CA PHE A 97 -15.54 -13.69 -15.01
C PHE A 97 -15.60 -13.79 -13.47
N ALA A 98 -14.45 -13.86 -12.81
CA ALA A 98 -14.33 -13.93 -11.34
C ALA A 98 -13.84 -12.61 -10.72
N TYR A 99 -13.33 -11.69 -11.54
CA TYR A 99 -12.73 -10.41 -11.14
C TYR A 99 -13.22 -9.28 -12.06
N GLU A 100 -14.53 -9.22 -12.26
CA GLU A 100 -15.15 -8.24 -13.16
C GLU A 100 -14.75 -6.81 -12.80
N GLY A 101 -14.21 -6.07 -13.78
CA GLY A 101 -13.79 -4.67 -13.64
C GLY A 101 -12.51 -4.45 -12.84
N THR A 102 -11.99 -5.44 -12.11
CA THR A 102 -10.81 -5.27 -11.24
C THR A 102 -9.57 -4.86 -12.04
N ALA A 103 -9.30 -5.54 -13.16
CA ALA A 103 -8.14 -5.20 -13.99
C ALA A 103 -8.27 -3.80 -14.63
N ASP A 104 -9.47 -3.37 -14.99
CA ASP A 104 -9.70 -2.03 -15.55
C ASP A 104 -9.53 -0.93 -14.52
N ALA A 105 -9.85 -1.22 -13.25
CA ALA A 105 -9.74 -0.27 -12.16
C ALA A 105 -8.29 -0.09 -11.67
N TYR A 106 -7.49 -1.15 -11.61
CA TYR A 106 -6.22 -1.15 -10.89
C TYR A 106 -4.98 -1.41 -11.76
N CYS A 107 -5.14 -2.01 -12.94
CA CYS A 107 -4.00 -2.41 -13.76
C CYS A 107 -3.56 -1.32 -14.74
N PHE A 108 -2.25 -1.19 -14.91
CA PHE A 108 -1.69 -0.41 -15.99
C PHE A 108 -1.87 -1.14 -17.34
N ASP A 109 -2.19 -0.40 -18.42
CA ASP A 109 -2.20 -0.96 -19.76
C ASP A 109 -0.78 -1.07 -20.32
N ALA A 110 -0.20 -2.27 -20.22
CA ALA A 110 1.13 -2.59 -20.76
C ALA A 110 1.12 -2.86 -22.27
N GLY A 111 -0.05 -2.92 -22.92
CA GLY A 111 -0.19 -3.28 -24.32
C GLY A 111 0.67 -2.43 -25.28
N PRO A 112 0.68 -1.10 -25.20
CA PRO A 112 1.55 -0.26 -26.01
C PRO A 112 3.04 -0.60 -25.87
N ALA A 113 3.54 -0.78 -24.66
CA ALA A 113 4.94 -1.11 -24.41
C ALA A 113 5.31 -2.51 -24.91
N ARG A 114 4.45 -3.50 -24.68
CA ARG A 114 4.63 -4.87 -25.19
C ARG A 114 4.71 -4.90 -26.71
N ARG A 115 3.84 -4.14 -27.39
CA ARG A 115 3.89 -4.03 -28.86
C ARG A 115 5.16 -3.33 -29.35
N ALA A 116 5.56 -2.24 -28.71
CA ALA A 116 6.75 -1.48 -29.10
C ALA A 116 8.04 -2.31 -28.97
N LEU A 117 8.13 -3.14 -27.92
CA LEU A 117 9.31 -3.96 -27.64
C LEU A 117 9.23 -5.38 -28.25
N GLY A 118 8.06 -5.80 -28.74
CA GLY A 118 7.85 -7.17 -29.24
C GLY A 118 7.96 -8.23 -28.12
N LEU A 119 7.60 -7.88 -26.88
CA LEU A 119 7.69 -8.74 -25.70
C LEU A 119 6.30 -8.98 -25.09
N ASP A 120 6.12 -10.15 -24.50
CA ASP A 120 5.04 -10.43 -23.57
C ASP A 120 5.49 -10.12 -22.11
N GLN A 121 4.61 -10.39 -21.14
CA GLN A 121 4.90 -10.17 -19.71
C GLN A 121 6.17 -10.92 -19.28
N ALA A 122 6.24 -12.20 -19.58
CA ALA A 122 7.36 -13.05 -19.16
C ALA A 122 8.67 -12.62 -19.82
N GLY A 123 8.64 -12.23 -21.08
CA GLY A 123 9.78 -11.71 -21.82
C GLY A 123 10.31 -10.40 -21.24
N ALA A 124 9.39 -9.49 -20.85
CA ALA A 124 9.76 -8.22 -20.21
C ALA A 124 10.39 -8.43 -18.83
N GLU A 125 9.79 -9.26 -17.97
CA GLU A 125 10.36 -9.59 -16.65
C GLU A 125 11.72 -10.26 -16.76
N LYS A 126 11.89 -11.20 -17.70
CA LYS A 126 13.18 -11.84 -17.95
C LYS A 126 14.24 -10.83 -18.35
N ALA A 127 13.93 -9.93 -19.28
CA ALA A 127 14.88 -8.89 -19.71
C ALA A 127 15.25 -7.92 -18.58
N ILE A 128 14.27 -7.55 -17.73
CA ILE A 128 14.54 -6.75 -16.51
C ILE A 128 15.48 -7.51 -15.58
N ALA A 129 15.19 -8.78 -15.30
CA ALA A 129 16.01 -9.59 -14.40
C ALA A 129 17.46 -9.70 -14.91
N GLU A 130 17.65 -9.96 -16.21
CA GLU A 130 18.99 -10.03 -16.83
C GLU A 130 19.76 -8.71 -16.72
N LEU A 131 19.08 -7.56 -16.90
CA LEU A 131 19.71 -6.25 -16.75
C LEU A 131 20.03 -5.87 -15.31
N LEU A 132 19.26 -6.38 -14.33
CA LEU A 132 19.43 -6.07 -12.91
C LEU A 132 20.36 -7.04 -12.16
N VAL A 133 20.76 -8.18 -12.76
CA VAL A 133 21.69 -9.15 -12.15
C VAL A 133 23.03 -8.51 -11.79
N GLU A 134 23.54 -7.64 -12.65
CA GLU A 134 24.80 -6.95 -12.38
C GLU A 134 24.55 -5.58 -11.75
N PRO A 135 24.99 -5.35 -10.50
CA PRO A 135 24.96 -4.02 -9.92
C PRO A 135 25.79 -3.07 -10.79
N ARG A 136 25.16 -2.10 -11.40
CA ARG A 136 25.87 -1.03 -12.11
C ARG A 136 25.70 0.25 -11.31
N GLU A 137 26.79 0.84 -10.84
CA GLU A 137 26.78 2.11 -10.13
C GLU A 137 26.18 3.22 -11.01
N GLU A 138 26.46 3.18 -12.31
CA GLU A 138 25.92 4.13 -13.28
C GLU A 138 25.40 3.43 -14.53
N ARG A 139 24.13 3.67 -14.87
CA ARG A 139 23.56 3.33 -16.17
C ARG A 139 23.55 4.58 -17.05
N THR A 140 23.86 4.40 -18.34
CA THR A 140 23.71 5.49 -19.32
C THR A 140 22.22 5.92 -19.44
N PRO A 141 21.96 7.15 -19.90
CA PRO A 141 20.58 7.59 -20.14
C PRO A 141 19.81 6.67 -21.09
N ALA A 142 20.43 6.11 -22.11
CA ALA A 142 19.79 5.16 -23.02
C ALA A 142 19.42 3.84 -22.34
N GLU A 143 20.30 3.30 -21.47
CA GLU A 143 19.99 2.10 -20.68
C GLU A 143 18.83 2.34 -19.70
N ARG A 144 18.74 3.54 -19.10
CA ARG A 144 17.60 3.89 -18.22
C ARG A 144 16.30 4.01 -19.00
N ARG A 145 16.29 4.63 -20.18
CA ARG A 145 15.09 4.68 -21.05
C ARG A 145 14.67 3.27 -21.48
N HIS A 146 15.62 2.41 -21.85
CA HIS A 146 15.31 1.02 -22.18
C HIS A 146 14.72 0.27 -20.98
N LEU A 147 15.30 0.40 -19.79
CA LEU A 147 14.78 -0.23 -18.58
C LEU A 147 13.40 0.32 -18.20
N ALA A 148 13.16 1.62 -18.38
CA ALA A 148 11.82 2.20 -18.21
C ALA A 148 10.79 1.60 -19.17
N ALA A 149 11.14 1.42 -20.44
CA ALA A 149 10.27 0.78 -21.44
C ALA A 149 9.98 -0.69 -21.08
N LEU A 150 10.97 -1.43 -20.60
CA LEU A 150 10.80 -2.81 -20.13
C LEU A 150 9.86 -2.89 -18.90
N PHE A 151 10.02 -1.99 -17.93
CA PHE A 151 9.10 -1.93 -16.78
C PHE A 151 7.67 -1.60 -17.21
N LEU A 152 7.47 -0.71 -18.19
CA LEU A 152 6.13 -0.46 -18.76
C LEU A 152 5.57 -1.72 -19.44
N ALA A 153 6.39 -2.49 -20.15
CA ALA A 153 5.96 -3.75 -20.78
C ALA A 153 5.65 -4.83 -19.73
N ALA A 154 6.38 -4.84 -18.62
CA ALA A 154 6.08 -5.68 -17.46
C ALA A 154 4.87 -5.20 -16.64
N GLY A 155 4.23 -4.08 -17.00
CA GLY A 155 3.09 -3.54 -16.26
C GLY A 155 3.46 -2.77 -14.98
N ASP A 156 4.75 -2.58 -14.71
CA ASP A 156 5.27 -1.85 -13.53
C ASP A 156 5.59 -0.39 -13.87
N ARG A 157 4.54 0.42 -13.97
CA ARG A 157 4.67 1.86 -14.27
C ARG A 157 5.47 2.60 -13.20
N THR A 158 5.42 2.16 -11.95
CA THR A 158 6.10 2.85 -10.85
C THR A 158 7.60 2.65 -10.92
N SER A 159 8.09 1.45 -11.22
CA SER A 159 9.52 1.21 -11.47
C SER A 159 10.02 1.90 -12.75
N ALA A 160 9.17 1.97 -13.79
CA ALA A 160 9.48 2.78 -14.96
C ALA A 160 9.69 4.26 -14.60
N MET A 161 8.85 4.80 -13.69
CA MET A 161 9.01 6.16 -13.18
C MET A 161 10.29 6.34 -12.36
N VAL A 162 10.73 5.33 -11.58
CA VAL A 162 12.04 5.37 -10.91
C VAL A 162 13.16 5.61 -11.93
N GLN A 163 13.18 4.84 -13.03
CA GLN A 163 14.19 4.99 -14.07
C GLN A 163 14.11 6.38 -14.74
N TRP A 164 12.90 6.87 -15.01
CA TRP A 164 12.66 8.19 -15.57
C TRP A 164 13.15 9.32 -14.66
N LEU A 165 12.87 9.25 -13.36
CA LEU A 165 13.30 10.25 -12.39
C LEU A 165 14.82 10.26 -12.16
N ARG A 166 15.50 9.15 -12.38
CA ARG A 166 16.96 9.05 -12.33
C ARG A 166 17.67 9.60 -13.58
N LEU A 167 16.93 9.89 -14.65
CA LEU A 167 17.49 10.60 -15.80
C LEU A 167 17.73 12.09 -15.47
N PRO A 168 18.84 12.69 -15.92
CA PRO A 168 18.93 14.14 -16.01
C PRO A 168 17.74 14.71 -16.77
N GLU A 169 17.26 15.88 -16.41
CA GLU A 169 16.06 16.47 -17.02
C GLU A 169 16.18 16.57 -18.57
N ALA A 170 17.35 16.98 -19.07
CA ALA A 170 17.61 17.06 -20.50
C ALA A 170 17.54 15.70 -21.23
N GLU A 171 17.68 14.57 -20.50
CA GLU A 171 17.62 13.21 -21.03
C GLU A 171 16.23 12.58 -20.89
N ARG A 172 15.26 13.28 -20.30
CA ARG A 172 13.87 12.84 -20.17
C ARG A 172 13.08 13.06 -21.44
N HIS A 173 13.41 12.30 -22.48
CA HIS A 173 12.78 12.37 -23.79
C HIS A 173 12.62 10.95 -24.38
N ALA A 174 11.80 10.84 -25.43
CA ALA A 174 11.62 9.60 -26.17
C ALA A 174 12.86 9.21 -26.98
N ASP A 175 13.01 7.92 -27.25
CA ASP A 175 14.00 7.36 -28.17
C ASP A 175 13.44 6.11 -28.89
N ALA A 176 14.30 5.33 -29.50
CA ALA A 176 13.89 4.12 -30.23
C ALA A 176 13.27 3.04 -29.33
N MET A 177 13.64 2.98 -28.03
CA MET A 177 13.14 1.98 -27.06
C MET A 177 11.97 2.54 -26.23
N LEU A 178 12.09 3.78 -25.77
CA LEU A 178 11.04 4.49 -25.06
C LEU A 178 10.35 5.47 -26.03
N THR A 179 9.36 4.98 -26.76
CA THR A 179 8.64 5.80 -27.77
C THR A 179 7.93 7.00 -27.15
N GLU A 180 7.49 7.98 -27.97
CA GLU A 180 6.71 9.14 -27.51
C GLU A 180 5.46 8.74 -26.70
N GLU A 181 4.75 7.69 -27.14
CA GLU A 181 3.60 7.15 -26.43
C GLU A 181 3.99 6.64 -25.01
N LEU A 182 5.11 5.93 -24.90
CA LEU A 182 5.60 5.40 -23.63
C LEU A 182 6.14 6.50 -22.72
N ALA A 183 6.86 7.47 -23.28
CA ALA A 183 7.33 8.64 -22.52
C ALA A 183 6.15 9.47 -21.98
N ALA A 184 5.06 9.62 -22.75
CA ALA A 184 3.84 10.27 -22.30
C ALA A 184 3.18 9.57 -21.09
N ALA A 185 3.31 8.24 -20.98
CA ALA A 185 2.83 7.49 -19.81
C ALA A 185 3.59 7.84 -18.52
N LEU A 186 4.80 8.39 -18.63
CA LEU A 186 5.65 8.83 -17.52
C LEU A 186 5.55 10.35 -17.25
N ALA A 187 4.77 11.08 -18.04
CA ALA A 187 4.56 12.51 -17.82
C ALA A 187 3.85 12.78 -16.48
N PRO A 188 4.11 13.95 -15.86
CA PRO A 188 3.41 14.39 -14.65
C PRO A 188 1.90 14.37 -14.84
N ARG A 189 1.16 13.92 -13.84
CA ARG A 189 -0.31 13.92 -13.81
C ARG A 189 -0.83 15.09 -12.97
N LYS A 190 -2.02 15.59 -13.28
CA LYS A 190 -2.67 16.65 -12.53
C LYS A 190 -2.99 16.26 -11.07
N ARG A 191 -3.27 15.00 -10.84
CA ARG A 191 -3.50 14.46 -9.50
C ARG A 191 -2.29 13.66 -9.05
N LEU A 192 -1.88 13.88 -7.80
CA LEU A 192 -0.78 13.16 -7.20
C LEU A 192 -1.14 11.69 -6.98
N ASN A 193 -0.12 10.87 -6.88
CA ASN A 193 -0.21 9.48 -6.49
C ASN A 193 0.99 9.13 -5.60
N GLU A 194 0.74 8.54 -4.45
CA GLU A 194 1.73 8.21 -3.44
C GLU A 194 2.85 7.31 -3.95
N ASN A 195 2.53 6.36 -4.84
CA ASN A 195 3.54 5.47 -5.43
C ASN A 195 4.55 6.25 -6.29
N ILE A 196 4.13 7.37 -6.90
CA ILE A 196 5.01 8.22 -7.71
C ILE A 196 5.72 9.25 -6.84
N VAL A 197 4.95 10.03 -6.05
CA VAL A 197 5.45 11.21 -5.33
C VAL A 197 6.33 10.79 -4.14
N ILE A 198 6.04 9.64 -3.53
CA ILE A 198 6.79 9.15 -2.36
C ILE A 198 7.69 8.00 -2.76
N ALA A 199 7.14 6.87 -3.22
CA ALA A 199 7.93 5.67 -3.40
C ALA A 199 8.92 5.78 -4.56
N ALA A 200 8.48 6.17 -5.77
CA ALA A 200 9.38 6.30 -6.91
C ALA A 200 10.39 7.45 -6.74
N ALA A 201 9.95 8.59 -6.18
CA ALA A 201 10.84 9.71 -5.92
C ALA A 201 11.92 9.36 -4.88
N LEU A 202 11.55 8.67 -3.80
CA LEU A 202 12.51 8.19 -2.80
C LEU A 202 13.47 7.14 -3.38
N ALA A 203 12.94 6.17 -4.15
CA ALA A 203 13.77 5.16 -4.82
C ALA A 203 14.82 5.81 -5.73
N ALA A 204 14.40 6.82 -6.51
CA ALA A 204 15.31 7.56 -7.37
C ALA A 204 16.39 8.32 -6.57
N ARG A 205 16.03 8.99 -5.46
CA ARG A 205 16.97 9.68 -4.55
C ARG A 205 18.00 8.72 -3.93
N LEU A 206 17.57 7.52 -3.59
CA LEU A 206 18.42 6.49 -2.97
C LEU A 206 19.24 5.67 -3.98
N GLY A 207 19.04 5.89 -5.27
CA GLY A 207 19.73 5.14 -6.31
C GLY A 207 19.19 3.71 -6.51
N LEU A 208 18.00 3.40 -5.98
CA LEU A 208 17.35 2.10 -6.22
C LEU A 208 16.92 1.97 -7.69
N GLU A 209 16.94 0.75 -8.21
CA GLU A 209 16.59 0.51 -9.62
C GLU A 209 15.09 0.29 -9.83
N ARG A 210 14.35 -0.10 -8.79
CA ARG A 210 12.91 -0.38 -8.85
C ARG A 210 12.23 -0.20 -7.50
N VAL A 211 10.91 -0.22 -7.52
CA VAL A 211 10.05 -0.50 -6.37
C VAL A 211 9.36 -1.85 -6.59
N HIS A 212 8.71 -2.40 -5.56
CA HIS A 212 8.09 -3.72 -5.62
C HIS A 212 6.58 -3.60 -5.44
N PRO A 213 5.77 -3.80 -6.50
CA PRO A 213 4.32 -3.95 -6.39
C PRO A 213 3.99 -5.17 -5.54
N VAL A 214 3.19 -4.99 -4.47
CA VAL A 214 2.86 -6.08 -3.53
C VAL A 214 1.36 -6.25 -3.32
N ASP A 215 0.52 -5.43 -3.94
CA ASP A 215 -0.94 -5.55 -3.83
C ASP A 215 -1.45 -6.84 -4.47
N ASP A 216 -2.57 -7.37 -3.93
CA ASP A 216 -3.15 -8.62 -4.41
C ASP A 216 -4.67 -8.59 -4.37
N HIS A 217 -5.27 -8.43 -5.55
CA HIS A 217 -6.71 -8.48 -5.75
C HIS A 217 -7.24 -9.90 -6.07
N THR A 218 -6.39 -10.92 -6.12
CA THR A 218 -6.89 -12.30 -6.22
C THR A 218 -7.59 -12.73 -4.92
N GLY A 219 -7.39 -11.98 -3.83
CA GLY A 219 -8.11 -12.08 -2.57
C GLY A 219 -9.57 -11.65 -2.61
N ASP A 220 -10.00 -10.88 -3.63
CA ASP A 220 -11.36 -10.33 -3.74
C ASP A 220 -12.45 -11.43 -3.73
N ARG A 221 -12.10 -12.64 -4.15
CA ARG A 221 -12.97 -13.82 -4.08
C ARG A 221 -13.42 -14.17 -2.65
N ALA A 222 -12.67 -13.75 -1.63
CA ALA A 222 -13.05 -13.98 -0.23
C ALA A 222 -14.32 -13.19 0.17
N MET A 223 -14.63 -12.10 -0.55
CA MET A 223 -15.88 -11.38 -0.37
C MET A 223 -17.11 -12.22 -0.77
N GLY A 224 -16.95 -13.13 -1.76
CA GLY A 224 -18.06 -13.77 -2.43
C GLY A 224 -18.92 -12.77 -3.22
N ALA A 225 -20.09 -13.21 -3.68
CA ALA A 225 -21.02 -12.30 -4.35
C ALA A 225 -21.54 -11.24 -3.37
N ALA A 226 -21.41 -9.96 -3.74
CA ALA A 226 -22.08 -8.89 -3.04
C ALA A 226 -23.59 -9.10 -3.20
N GLY A 227 -24.34 -9.24 -2.10
CA GLY A 227 -25.79 -9.31 -2.15
C GLY A 227 -26.40 -7.96 -2.57
N GLU A 228 -27.68 -7.95 -2.96
CA GLU A 228 -28.40 -6.72 -3.37
C GLU A 228 -28.38 -5.66 -2.25
N ASN A 229 -28.34 -6.06 -0.99
CA ASN A 229 -28.33 -5.20 0.19
C ASN A 229 -26.92 -4.82 0.67
N TYR A 230 -25.86 -5.20 -0.04
CA TYR A 230 -24.47 -4.97 0.38
C TYR A 230 -24.19 -3.50 0.75
N GLY A 231 -24.57 -2.57 -0.13
CA GLY A 231 -24.31 -1.14 0.07
C GLY A 231 -25.06 -0.58 1.27
N GLU A 232 -26.29 -1.01 1.50
CA GLU A 232 -27.10 -0.59 2.66
C GLU A 232 -26.49 -1.08 3.98
N VAL A 233 -26.15 -2.37 4.06
CA VAL A 233 -25.55 -2.97 5.25
C VAL A 233 -24.19 -2.32 5.56
N MET A 234 -23.31 -2.15 4.56
CA MET A 234 -22.02 -1.51 4.76
C MET A 234 -22.16 -0.04 5.17
N SER A 235 -23.12 0.69 4.60
CA SER A 235 -23.42 2.07 5.01
C SER A 235 -23.84 2.14 6.50
N GLY A 236 -24.67 1.19 6.96
CA GLY A 236 -25.04 1.08 8.36
C GLY A 236 -23.86 0.72 9.28
N ILE A 237 -22.97 -0.17 8.85
CA ILE A 237 -21.74 -0.53 9.57
C ILE A 237 -20.85 0.71 9.77
N TRP A 238 -20.70 1.55 8.75
CA TRP A 238 -19.88 2.75 8.79
C TRP A 238 -20.56 3.98 9.41
N ASP A 239 -21.84 3.88 9.80
CA ASP A 239 -22.55 4.92 10.55
C ASP A 239 -22.28 4.78 12.05
N ASN A 240 -21.08 5.10 12.48
CA ASN A 240 -20.65 5.05 13.87
C ASN A 240 -19.73 6.22 14.23
N ALA A 241 -19.56 6.48 15.52
CA ALA A 241 -18.80 7.62 16.03
C ALA A 241 -17.32 7.61 15.59
N TRP A 242 -16.69 6.44 15.54
CA TRP A 242 -15.28 6.30 15.13
C TRP A 242 -15.07 6.62 13.65
N ALA A 243 -15.98 6.14 12.79
CA ALA A 243 -15.95 6.46 11.37
C ALA A 243 -16.25 7.95 11.13
N ALA A 244 -17.17 8.55 11.91
CA ALA A 244 -17.43 9.99 11.85
C ALA A 244 -16.20 10.82 12.24
N GLU A 245 -15.47 10.42 13.28
CA GLU A 245 -14.24 11.06 13.72
C GLU A 245 -13.11 10.95 12.66
N ALA A 246 -12.97 9.78 12.04
CA ALA A 246 -12.01 9.57 10.95
C ALA A 246 -12.34 10.45 9.75
N ARG A 247 -13.61 10.55 9.34
CA ARG A 247 -14.06 11.46 8.26
C ARG A 247 -13.78 12.92 8.59
N ALA A 248 -14.15 13.38 9.79
CA ALA A 248 -13.89 14.76 10.22
C ALA A 248 -12.39 15.12 10.20
N SER A 249 -11.53 14.19 10.61
CA SER A 249 -10.08 14.36 10.51
C SER A 249 -9.63 14.49 9.04
N GLY A 250 -10.14 13.67 8.14
CA GLY A 250 -9.84 13.75 6.71
C GLY A 250 -10.28 15.06 6.09
N GLU A 251 -11.49 15.52 6.42
CA GLU A 251 -12.04 16.81 5.97
C GLU A 251 -11.19 18.00 6.45
N ALA A 252 -10.73 17.98 7.71
CA ALA A 252 -9.85 19.02 8.25
C ALA A 252 -8.52 19.09 7.50
N TRP A 253 -7.92 17.94 7.16
CA TRP A 253 -6.70 17.90 6.35
C TRP A 253 -6.94 18.35 4.92
N ASN A 254 -8.04 17.95 4.28
CA ASN A 254 -8.38 18.42 2.94
C ASN A 254 -8.56 19.94 2.89
N ALA A 255 -9.23 20.53 3.91
CA ALA A 255 -9.36 21.97 4.04
C ALA A 255 -8.00 22.65 4.18
N ARG A 256 -7.06 22.09 4.98
CA ARG A 256 -5.72 22.62 5.12
C ARG A 256 -4.91 22.56 3.83
N PHE A 257 -5.03 21.48 3.06
CA PHE A 257 -4.38 21.37 1.75
C PHE A 257 -5.00 22.27 0.66
N ALA A 258 -6.20 22.77 0.88
CA ALA A 258 -6.86 23.74 -0.01
C ALA A 258 -6.47 25.20 0.30
N ASP A 259 -5.84 25.48 1.45
CA ASP A 259 -5.51 26.82 1.95
C ASP A 259 -3.99 27.00 2.08
N GLU A 260 -3.33 27.20 0.96
CA GLU A 260 -1.88 27.44 0.83
C GLU A 260 -0.99 26.51 1.70
N PRO A 261 -1.03 25.19 1.46
CA PRO A 261 -0.33 24.22 2.28
C PRO A 261 1.19 24.40 2.22
N THR A 262 1.86 24.19 3.34
CA THR A 262 3.32 24.22 3.44
C THR A 262 3.91 22.81 3.46
N PRO A 263 5.22 22.63 3.16
CA PRO A 263 5.89 21.34 3.31
C PRO A 263 5.82 20.77 4.74
N GLN A 264 5.74 21.65 5.76
CA GLN A 264 5.56 21.21 7.14
C GLN A 264 4.16 20.60 7.35
N ASP A 265 3.13 21.12 6.69
CA ASP A 265 1.77 20.57 6.76
C ASP A 265 1.71 19.14 6.19
N ALA A 266 2.40 18.89 5.09
CA ALA A 266 2.50 17.56 4.51
C ALA A 266 3.18 16.56 5.46
N LEU A 267 4.26 16.96 6.12
CA LEU A 267 4.94 16.13 7.11
C LEU A 267 4.05 15.87 8.35
N GLU A 268 3.35 16.89 8.85
CA GLU A 268 2.40 16.75 9.97
C GLU A 268 1.23 15.85 9.61
N TYR A 269 0.73 15.93 8.37
CA TYR A 269 -0.29 15.03 7.86
C TYR A 269 0.14 13.57 7.95
N TYR A 270 1.37 13.25 7.48
CA TYR A 270 1.91 11.90 7.57
C TYR A 270 2.16 11.45 9.01
N ARG A 271 2.60 12.34 9.89
CA ARG A 271 2.72 12.07 11.33
C ARG A 271 1.37 11.71 11.96
N ALA A 272 0.35 12.53 11.69
CA ALA A 272 -1.00 12.31 12.21
C ALA A 272 -1.61 11.00 11.70
N MET A 273 -1.40 10.66 10.44
CA MET A 273 -1.91 9.44 9.81
C MET A 273 -1.21 8.17 10.32
N ASN A 274 0.08 8.27 10.68
CA ASN A 274 0.86 7.16 11.20
C ASN A 274 0.85 7.08 12.74
N ASP A 275 0.09 7.94 13.40
CA ASP A 275 -0.14 7.86 14.83
C ASP A 275 -0.98 6.62 15.20
N PRO A 276 -0.62 5.84 16.23
CA PRO A 276 -1.38 4.67 16.64
C PRO A 276 -2.87 4.94 16.91
N ALA A 277 -3.22 6.14 17.40
CA ALA A 277 -4.61 6.50 17.63
C ALA A 277 -5.41 6.66 16.32
N ALA A 278 -4.77 7.06 15.22
CA ALA A 278 -5.41 7.08 13.90
C ALA A 278 -5.72 5.66 13.41
N ALA A 279 -4.77 4.74 13.56
CA ALA A 279 -4.98 3.32 13.26
C ALA A 279 -6.12 2.72 14.11
N GLU A 280 -6.17 3.02 15.41
CA GLU A 280 -7.25 2.57 16.30
C GLU A 280 -8.61 3.08 15.82
N ARG A 281 -8.74 4.38 15.48
CA ARG A 281 -10.00 4.94 14.95
C ARG A 281 -10.45 4.22 13.69
N THR A 282 -9.54 3.98 12.75
CA THR A 282 -9.82 3.25 11.50
C THR A 282 -10.31 1.84 11.79
N VAL A 283 -9.59 1.08 12.61
CA VAL A 283 -9.96 -0.31 12.93
C VAL A 283 -11.30 -0.37 13.65
N ARG A 284 -11.57 0.53 14.60
CA ARG A 284 -12.84 0.55 15.32
C ARG A 284 -14.01 0.99 14.44
N GLY A 285 -13.80 1.99 13.59
CA GLY A 285 -14.85 2.57 12.74
C GLY A 285 -15.22 1.71 11.54
N ASP A 286 -14.31 0.87 11.07
CA ASP A 286 -14.47 0.02 9.90
C ASP A 286 -14.47 -1.46 10.27
N PHE A 287 -13.34 -2.05 10.49
CA PHE A 287 -13.17 -3.51 10.56
C PHE A 287 -13.77 -4.15 11.82
N ALA A 288 -13.71 -3.49 12.98
CA ALA A 288 -14.35 -3.99 14.19
C ALA A 288 -15.87 -3.85 14.11
N ALA A 289 -16.37 -2.77 13.49
CA ALA A 289 -17.79 -2.61 13.22
C ALA A 289 -18.29 -3.69 12.23
N ALA A 290 -17.51 -3.96 11.18
CA ALA A 290 -17.79 -5.03 10.23
C ALA A 290 -17.75 -6.43 10.88
N ALA A 291 -16.82 -6.68 11.78
CA ALA A 291 -16.72 -7.94 12.53
C ALA A 291 -17.94 -8.18 13.42
N ALA A 292 -18.54 -7.11 13.95
CA ALA A 292 -19.72 -7.16 14.81
C ALA A 292 -21.05 -7.32 14.04
N ASP A 293 -21.01 -7.33 12.69
CA ASP A 293 -22.20 -7.47 11.85
C ASP A 293 -22.93 -8.78 12.13
N ASP A 294 -24.21 -8.66 12.53
CA ASP A 294 -25.12 -9.76 12.80
C ASP A 294 -26.18 -9.97 11.70
N SER A 295 -26.07 -9.23 10.59
CA SER A 295 -26.97 -9.37 9.43
C SER A 295 -27.09 -10.83 8.98
N PRO A 296 -28.23 -11.26 8.43
CA PRO A 296 -28.44 -12.65 8.01
C PRO A 296 -27.34 -13.14 7.05
N ASP A 297 -26.92 -12.29 6.12
CA ASP A 297 -25.93 -12.61 5.09
C ASP A 297 -24.47 -12.40 5.54
N LYS A 298 -24.26 -11.93 6.78
CA LYS A 298 -22.93 -11.70 7.37
C LYS A 298 -22.03 -10.82 6.49
N VAL A 299 -22.59 -9.78 5.90
CA VAL A 299 -21.93 -8.90 4.91
C VAL A 299 -20.64 -8.32 5.47
N GLY A 300 -20.66 -7.75 6.68
CA GLY A 300 -19.48 -7.17 7.33
C GLY A 300 -18.40 -8.21 7.61
N ARG A 301 -18.79 -9.41 8.04
CA ARG A 301 -17.83 -10.51 8.29
C ARG A 301 -17.19 -11.02 7.01
N ARG A 302 -17.89 -11.02 5.88
CA ARG A 302 -17.32 -11.35 4.56
C ARG A 302 -16.36 -10.26 4.09
N TYR A 303 -16.72 -8.99 4.30
CA TYR A 303 -15.85 -7.85 4.05
C TYR A 303 -14.54 -7.96 4.87
N LEU A 304 -14.64 -8.29 6.16
CA LEU A 304 -13.45 -8.53 6.99
C LEU A 304 -12.60 -9.69 6.46
N ALA A 305 -13.22 -10.81 6.06
CA ALA A 305 -12.49 -11.95 5.48
C ALA A 305 -11.73 -11.58 4.19
N TYR A 306 -12.36 -10.79 3.32
CA TYR A 306 -11.71 -10.21 2.15
C TYR A 306 -10.50 -9.36 2.55
N TRP A 307 -10.69 -8.42 3.48
CA TRP A 307 -9.65 -7.50 3.92
C TRP A 307 -8.43 -8.23 4.51
N GLU A 308 -8.68 -9.20 5.41
CA GLU A 308 -7.63 -10.02 6.00
C GLU A 308 -6.89 -10.85 4.93
N THR A 309 -7.63 -11.46 4.00
CA THR A 309 -7.03 -12.25 2.91
C THR A 309 -6.12 -11.40 2.02
N ARG A 310 -6.57 -10.20 1.62
CA ARG A 310 -5.77 -9.27 0.82
C ARG A 310 -4.50 -8.86 1.56
N ASN A 311 -4.61 -8.44 2.82
CA ASN A 311 -3.45 -8.04 3.63
C ASN A 311 -2.44 -9.19 3.86
N LEU A 312 -2.91 -10.41 4.10
CA LEU A 312 -2.03 -11.59 4.24
C LEU A 312 -1.23 -11.85 2.95
N ARG A 313 -1.85 -11.71 1.78
CA ARG A 313 -1.17 -11.87 0.48
C ARG A 313 -0.17 -10.77 0.24
N MET A 314 -0.55 -9.52 0.50
CA MET A 314 0.34 -8.37 0.38
C MET A 314 1.57 -8.52 1.28
N VAL A 315 1.41 -8.97 2.51
CA VAL A 315 2.53 -9.26 3.43
C VAL A 315 3.38 -10.43 2.95
N ALA A 316 2.78 -11.46 2.38
CA ALA A 316 3.53 -12.56 1.74
C ALA A 316 4.38 -12.07 0.57
N ASN A 317 3.83 -11.16 -0.26
CA ASN A 317 4.56 -10.54 -1.38
C ASN A 317 5.74 -9.66 -0.88
N ILE A 318 5.55 -8.91 0.23
CA ILE A 318 6.67 -8.19 0.87
C ILE A 318 7.76 -9.17 1.32
N ARG A 319 7.36 -10.28 1.96
CA ARG A 319 8.31 -11.29 2.44
C ARG A 319 9.06 -11.97 1.29
N GLU A 320 8.37 -12.24 0.18
CA GLU A 320 8.96 -12.77 -1.04
C GLU A 320 10.00 -11.80 -1.62
N ALA A 321 9.64 -10.51 -1.77
CA ALA A 321 10.53 -9.50 -2.32
C ALA A 321 11.80 -9.28 -1.45
N ALA A 322 11.67 -9.32 -0.13
CA ALA A 322 12.78 -9.13 0.81
C ALA A 322 13.61 -10.42 1.03
N GLY A 323 13.01 -11.58 0.79
CA GLY A 323 13.59 -12.89 1.12
C GLY A 323 14.97 -13.17 0.53
N PRO A 324 15.28 -12.76 -0.72
CA PRO A 324 16.61 -12.97 -1.29
C PRO A 324 17.74 -12.22 -0.58
N THR A 325 17.42 -11.17 0.19
CA THR A 325 18.42 -10.32 0.85
C THR A 325 18.02 -10.10 2.32
N PRO A 326 18.21 -11.08 3.21
CA PRO A 326 17.89 -10.93 4.63
C PRO A 326 18.70 -9.81 5.28
N GLY A 327 18.11 -9.16 6.29
CA GLY A 327 18.78 -8.13 7.09
C GLY A 327 18.75 -6.72 6.47
N ILE A 328 17.94 -6.48 5.43
CA ILE A 328 17.76 -5.17 4.81
C ILE A 328 16.65 -4.35 5.47
N ARG A 329 16.61 -3.05 5.14
CA ARG A 329 15.50 -2.16 5.50
C ARG A 329 14.50 -2.08 4.35
N VAL A 330 13.25 -2.40 4.67
CA VAL A 330 12.10 -2.40 3.75
C VAL A 330 11.15 -1.28 4.14
N LEU A 331 10.85 -0.38 3.21
CA LEU A 331 9.76 0.59 3.34
C LEU A 331 8.52 0.05 2.62
N ALA A 332 7.43 -0.16 3.33
CA ALA A 332 6.13 -0.47 2.73
C ALA A 332 5.26 0.80 2.72
N VAL A 333 4.97 1.33 1.53
CA VAL A 333 4.08 2.48 1.32
C VAL A 333 2.71 1.94 0.95
N VAL A 334 1.72 2.11 1.84
CA VAL A 334 0.41 1.46 1.72
C VAL A 334 -0.68 2.35 2.29
N GLY A 335 -1.92 2.22 1.81
CA GLY A 335 -3.06 2.93 2.39
C GLY A 335 -3.13 2.75 3.91
N ALA A 336 -3.39 3.84 4.64
CA ALA A 336 -3.31 3.87 6.11
C ALA A 336 -4.19 2.81 6.80
N SER A 337 -5.26 2.37 6.17
CA SER A 337 -6.14 1.32 6.67
C SER A 337 -5.49 -0.08 6.65
N HIS A 338 -4.51 -0.31 5.77
CA HIS A 338 -3.73 -1.55 5.72
C HIS A 338 -2.66 -1.63 6.82
N LYS A 339 -2.12 -0.47 7.25
CA LYS A 339 -0.98 -0.40 8.17
C LYS A 339 -1.13 -1.29 9.42
N PRO A 340 -2.22 -1.26 10.21
CA PRO A 340 -2.33 -2.10 11.40
C PRO A 340 -2.33 -3.61 11.09
N TYR A 341 -2.87 -4.01 9.94
CA TYR A 341 -2.85 -5.40 9.49
C TYR A 341 -1.45 -5.81 9.02
N TYR A 342 -0.75 -4.95 8.29
CA TYR A 342 0.65 -5.17 7.90
C TYR A 342 1.55 -5.34 9.11
N GLU A 343 1.49 -4.42 10.06
CA GLU A 343 2.31 -4.50 11.28
C GLU A 343 2.02 -5.77 12.08
N ARG A 344 0.73 -6.15 12.20
CA ARG A 344 0.34 -7.40 12.85
C ARG A 344 0.93 -8.63 12.16
N TYR A 345 0.77 -8.73 10.84
CA TYR A 345 1.18 -9.94 10.11
C TYR A 345 2.69 -10.01 9.87
N LEU A 346 3.34 -8.89 9.59
CA LEU A 346 4.80 -8.81 9.51
C LEU A 346 5.46 -9.13 10.86
N GLY A 347 4.87 -8.64 11.96
CA GLY A 347 5.37 -8.92 13.32
C GLY A 347 5.28 -10.39 13.74
N MET A 348 4.56 -11.25 12.99
CA MET A 348 4.51 -12.70 13.20
C MET A 348 5.65 -13.46 12.50
N LEU A 349 6.44 -12.78 11.67
CA LEU A 349 7.52 -13.41 10.88
C LEU A 349 8.83 -13.40 11.67
N SER A 350 9.44 -14.56 11.83
CA SER A 350 10.61 -14.80 12.69
C SER A 350 11.80 -13.87 12.41
N GLU A 351 12.01 -13.51 11.14
CA GLU A 351 13.19 -12.74 10.71
C GLU A 351 12.91 -11.22 10.60
N VAL A 352 11.64 -10.80 10.81
CA VAL A 352 11.21 -9.41 10.62
C VAL A 352 11.16 -8.65 11.95
N ARG A 353 11.61 -7.40 11.92
CA ARG A 353 11.41 -6.40 12.99
C ARG A 353 10.68 -5.19 12.42
N LEU A 354 9.72 -4.69 13.16
CA LEU A 354 8.99 -3.48 12.77
C LEU A 354 9.71 -2.24 13.25
N ALA A 355 9.95 -1.30 12.33
CA ALA A 355 10.43 0.04 12.68
C ALA A 355 9.24 0.94 13.06
N ASP A 356 9.44 1.81 14.06
CA ASP A 356 8.43 2.77 14.49
C ASP A 356 8.35 3.97 13.53
N ALA A 357 7.25 4.06 12.76
CA ALA A 357 7.01 5.15 11.85
C ALA A 357 6.97 6.52 12.56
N THR A 358 6.46 6.59 13.77
CA THR A 358 6.41 7.84 14.54
C THR A 358 7.81 8.33 14.93
N ALA A 359 8.73 7.42 15.19
CA ALA A 359 10.13 7.74 15.47
C ALA A 359 10.87 8.20 14.20
N VAL A 360 10.67 7.53 13.07
CA VAL A 360 11.32 7.87 11.80
C VAL A 360 10.86 9.23 11.28
N LEU A 361 9.59 9.57 11.46
CA LEU A 361 9.00 10.84 10.99
C LEU A 361 9.24 12.04 11.94
N ARG A 362 9.83 11.87 13.10
CA ARG A 362 10.21 12.99 13.99
C ARG A 362 11.34 13.79 13.39
#